data_bdde34d8e91e4ba8b4844901a9615134
#
_entry.id   bdde34d8e91e4ba8b4844901a9615134
#
_cell.length_a   1.000
_cell.length_b   1.000
_cell.length_c   1.000
_cell.angle_alpha   90.00
_cell.angle_beta   90.00
_cell.angle_gamma   90.00
#
_symmetry.space_group_name_H-M   'P 1'
#
loop_
_entity.id
_entity.type
_entity.pdbx_description
1 polymer ?
#
loop_
_entity_poly.entity_id
_entity_poly.type
_entity_poly.pdbx_seq_one_letter_code
_entity_poly.pdbx_strand_id
1 'polypeptide(L)'
;MDDCGPSTGLFHPYEYKLAKKISECVPSVEMFRMLGSGTEACMCAVRVARLATGHKNIIKMGGAYHGWSDQLAWGMRVPGTLNLQSHGVPMFVFKHTQEFFPNDLKDLEKKLIINKFRGGTAAVFIEPCGPESATRPVDKDFPKGVQAL
;
A
#
# COMPACT_ATOMS: atom_id res chain seq x y z
N MET A 1 -15.96 -8.39 -24.76
CA MET A 1 -15.15 -9.60 -25.01
C MET A 1 -15.18 -10.03 -26.47
N ASP A 2 -16.15 -9.55 -27.21
CA ASP A 2 -16.41 -10.04 -28.58
C ASP A 2 -15.31 -9.68 -29.58
N ASP A 3 -14.62 -8.54 -29.35
CA ASP A 3 -13.57 -8.08 -30.28
C ASP A 3 -12.14 -8.49 -29.89
N CYS A 4 -11.87 -8.85 -28.65
CA CYS A 4 -10.51 -9.04 -28.17
C CYS A 4 -10.28 -10.33 -27.38
N GLY A 5 -11.31 -11.04 -26.99
CA GLY A 5 -11.20 -12.25 -26.17
C GLY A 5 -10.71 -11.97 -24.73
N PRO A 6 -10.43 -13.02 -23.94
CA PRO A 6 -9.90 -12.90 -22.59
C PRO A 6 -8.42 -12.49 -22.63
N SER A 7 -7.99 -11.68 -21.68
CA SER A 7 -6.57 -11.35 -21.48
C SER A 7 -5.84 -12.57 -20.89
N THR A 8 -4.83 -13.05 -21.59
CA THR A 8 -4.04 -14.24 -21.23
C THR A 8 -2.57 -13.90 -20.96
N GLY A 9 -2.31 -12.74 -20.34
CA GLY A 9 -0.95 -12.27 -20.03
C GLY A 9 -0.25 -11.51 -21.15
N LEU A 10 -0.89 -11.38 -22.30
CA LEU A 10 -0.46 -10.53 -23.41
C LEU A 10 -1.15 -9.16 -23.30
N PHE A 11 -0.60 -8.16 -24.00
CA PHE A 11 -1.20 -6.83 -24.04
C PHE A 11 -2.61 -6.87 -24.65
N HIS A 12 -3.52 -6.21 -23.94
CA HIS A 12 -4.89 -6.06 -24.39
C HIS A 12 -5.16 -4.58 -24.69
N PRO A 13 -5.83 -4.22 -25.81
CA PRO A 13 -6.07 -2.82 -26.17
C PRO A 13 -6.78 -2.00 -25.08
N TYR A 14 -7.65 -2.64 -24.30
CA TYR A 14 -8.34 -1.97 -23.19
C TYR A 14 -7.42 -1.68 -22.00
N GLU A 15 -6.37 -2.48 -21.78
CA GLU A 15 -5.36 -2.20 -20.76
C GLU A 15 -4.66 -0.86 -21.05
N TYR A 16 -4.25 -0.63 -22.29
CA TYR A 16 -3.67 0.64 -22.72
C TYR A 16 -4.62 1.83 -22.55
N LYS A 17 -5.89 1.68 -22.98
CA LYS A 17 -6.90 2.71 -22.85
C LYS A 17 -7.16 3.07 -21.38
N LEU A 18 -7.23 2.05 -20.52
CA LEU A 18 -7.41 2.24 -19.07
C LEU A 18 -6.18 2.91 -18.44
N ALA A 19 -4.97 2.44 -18.77
CA ALA A 19 -3.73 3.03 -18.28
C ALA A 19 -3.62 4.52 -18.63
N LYS A 20 -3.91 4.88 -19.89
CA LYS A 20 -3.96 6.27 -20.34
C LYS A 20 -4.97 7.09 -19.53
N LYS A 21 -6.17 6.56 -19.33
CA LYS A 21 -7.21 7.26 -18.57
C LYS A 21 -6.84 7.45 -17.09
N ILE A 22 -6.21 6.46 -16.48
CA ILE A 22 -5.72 6.57 -15.09
C ILE A 22 -4.63 7.65 -15.00
N SER A 23 -3.65 7.65 -15.91
CA SER A 23 -2.59 8.68 -15.92
C SER A 23 -3.12 10.08 -16.13
N GLU A 24 -4.19 10.26 -16.91
CA GLU A 24 -4.89 11.54 -17.06
C GLU A 24 -5.54 12.00 -15.74
N CYS A 25 -6.10 11.08 -14.96
CA CYS A 25 -6.80 11.39 -13.71
C CYS A 25 -5.84 11.50 -12.50
N VAL A 26 -4.72 10.78 -12.53
CA VAL A 26 -3.74 10.69 -11.44
C VAL A 26 -2.35 10.99 -12.00
N PRO A 27 -1.94 12.28 -12.01
CA PRO A 27 -0.69 12.70 -12.67
C PRO A 27 0.60 12.03 -12.16
N SER A 28 0.60 11.51 -10.94
CA SER A 28 1.74 10.75 -10.38
C SER A 28 1.89 9.34 -10.96
N VAL A 29 0.90 8.85 -11.72
CA VAL A 29 0.96 7.54 -12.37
C VAL A 29 1.51 7.69 -13.78
N GLU A 30 2.83 7.60 -13.91
CA GLU A 30 3.53 7.69 -15.20
C GLU A 30 3.56 6.35 -15.95
N MET A 31 3.64 5.26 -15.22
CA MET A 31 3.63 3.90 -15.76
C MET A 31 2.57 3.06 -15.04
N PHE A 32 1.94 2.19 -15.79
CA PHE A 32 0.84 1.37 -15.30
C PHE A 32 1.02 -0.10 -15.68
N ARG A 33 0.76 -0.98 -14.73
CA ARG A 33 0.69 -2.41 -14.95
C ARG A 33 -0.54 -2.98 -14.28
N MET A 34 -1.39 -3.63 -15.08
CA MET A 34 -2.53 -4.39 -14.56
C MET A 34 -2.04 -5.71 -13.93
N LEU A 35 -2.61 -6.07 -12.80
CA LEU A 35 -2.40 -7.34 -12.11
C LEU A 35 -3.77 -7.96 -11.80
N GLY A 36 -3.80 -9.25 -11.50
CA GLY A 36 -5.03 -10.01 -11.36
C GLY A 36 -5.91 -9.61 -10.18
N SER A 37 -5.32 -8.97 -9.17
CA SER A 37 -6.03 -8.52 -7.97
C SER A 37 -5.32 -7.38 -7.26
N GLY A 38 -6.03 -6.67 -6.38
CA GLY A 38 -5.42 -5.66 -5.51
C GLY A 38 -4.35 -6.23 -4.57
N THR A 39 -4.50 -7.47 -4.14
CA THR A 39 -3.47 -8.17 -3.36
C THR A 39 -2.18 -8.31 -4.15
N GLU A 40 -2.24 -8.77 -5.40
CA GLU A 40 -1.07 -8.89 -6.26
C GLU A 40 -0.46 -7.53 -6.58
N ALA A 41 -1.28 -6.52 -6.82
CA ALA A 41 -0.81 -5.15 -7.04
C ALA A 41 -0.03 -4.61 -5.82
N CYS A 42 -0.54 -4.79 -4.62
CA CYS A 42 0.14 -4.38 -3.39
C CYS A 42 1.43 -5.19 -3.16
N MET A 43 1.44 -6.50 -3.43
CA MET A 43 2.65 -7.32 -3.36
C MET A 43 3.72 -6.83 -4.35
N CYS A 44 3.32 -6.51 -5.57
CA CYS A 44 4.20 -5.95 -6.58
C CYS A 44 4.75 -4.59 -6.13
N ALA A 45 3.89 -3.70 -5.65
CA ALA A 45 4.28 -2.38 -5.16
C ALA A 45 5.33 -2.46 -4.05
N VAL A 46 5.17 -3.37 -3.08
CA VAL A 46 6.18 -3.59 -2.03
C VAL A 46 7.52 -4.04 -2.62
N ARG A 47 7.52 -4.95 -3.57
CA ARG A 47 8.76 -5.44 -4.21
C ARG A 47 9.45 -4.33 -5.00
N VAL A 48 8.70 -3.58 -5.79
CA VAL A 48 9.22 -2.44 -6.57
C VAL A 48 9.80 -1.38 -5.65
N ALA A 49 9.07 -0.98 -4.60
CA ALA A 49 9.54 0.00 -3.64
C ALA A 49 10.85 -0.42 -2.94
N ARG A 50 10.94 -1.68 -2.51
CA ARG A 50 12.17 -2.22 -1.91
C ARG A 50 13.34 -2.26 -2.89
N LEU A 51 13.09 -2.62 -4.15
CA LEU A 51 14.11 -2.64 -5.18
C LEU A 51 14.61 -1.22 -5.49
N ALA A 52 13.70 -0.28 -5.67
CA ALA A 52 14.02 1.11 -6.03
C ALA A 52 14.75 1.86 -4.91
N THR A 53 14.42 1.60 -3.66
CA THR A 53 15.00 2.32 -2.51
C THR A 53 16.18 1.60 -1.86
N GLY A 54 16.31 0.30 -2.04
CA GLY A 54 17.23 -0.55 -1.28
C GLY A 54 16.82 -0.73 0.20
N HIS A 55 15.66 -0.23 0.59
CA HIS A 55 15.17 -0.25 1.96
C HIS A 55 14.30 -1.49 2.25
N LYS A 56 14.12 -1.82 3.52
CA LYS A 56 13.45 -3.07 3.94
C LYS A 56 12.05 -2.86 4.49
N ASN A 57 11.86 -1.79 5.27
CA ASN A 57 10.64 -1.62 6.04
C ASN A 57 9.53 -0.99 5.20
N ILE A 58 8.31 -1.40 5.47
CA ILE A 58 7.10 -0.76 5.00
C ILE A 58 6.31 -0.26 6.21
N ILE A 59 5.65 0.87 6.03
CA ILE A 59 4.74 1.43 7.02
C ILE A 59 3.36 1.49 6.37
N LYS A 60 2.34 1.03 7.05
CA LYS A 60 0.96 1.08 6.55
C LYS A 60 0.05 1.79 7.53
N MET A 61 -1.00 2.40 7.01
CA MET A 61 -2.06 2.96 7.85
C MET A 61 -2.75 1.83 8.61
N GLY A 62 -2.82 1.92 9.92
CA GLY A 62 -3.51 0.95 10.76
C GLY A 62 -5.01 0.91 10.44
N GLY A 63 -5.58 -0.28 10.40
CA GLY A 63 -6.97 -0.52 9.99
C GLY A 63 -7.19 -0.59 8.48
N ALA A 64 -6.21 -0.17 7.66
CA ALA A 64 -6.33 -0.18 6.21
C ALA A 64 -6.13 -1.57 5.61
N TYR A 65 -6.93 -1.91 4.60
CA TYR A 65 -6.83 -3.17 3.87
C TYR A 65 -6.00 -3.00 2.60
N HIS A 66 -4.87 -3.70 2.53
CA HIS A 66 -3.97 -3.70 1.38
C HIS A 66 -3.76 -5.10 0.79
N GLY A 67 -4.78 -5.92 0.86
CA GLY A 67 -4.75 -7.28 0.34
C GLY A 67 -4.37 -8.32 1.38
N TRP A 68 -4.36 -9.57 0.94
CA TRP A 68 -4.29 -10.77 1.76
C TRP A 68 -2.88 -11.39 1.83
N SER A 69 -1.86 -10.65 1.41
CA SER A 69 -0.49 -11.15 1.55
C SER A 69 -0.03 -11.12 3.01
N ASP A 70 0.73 -12.10 3.42
CA ASP A 70 1.18 -12.27 4.80
C ASP A 70 1.76 -10.97 5.40
N GLN A 71 2.66 -10.32 4.69
CA GLN A 71 3.29 -9.09 5.18
C GLN A 71 2.34 -7.88 5.29
N LEU A 72 1.22 -7.85 4.54
CA LEU A 72 0.24 -6.76 4.55
C LEU A 72 -1.01 -7.10 5.37
N ALA A 73 -1.19 -8.36 5.76
CA ALA A 73 -2.25 -8.79 6.66
C ALA A 73 -2.11 -8.24 8.09
N TRP A 74 -0.94 -7.71 8.44
CA TRP A 74 -0.70 -7.04 9.72
C TRP A 74 -1.45 -5.72 9.83
N GLY A 75 -2.09 -5.45 10.98
CA GLY A 75 -2.75 -4.18 11.25
C GLY A 75 -3.95 -3.88 10.35
N MET A 76 -4.70 -4.90 9.89
CA MET A 76 -5.89 -4.72 9.05
C MET A 76 -7.16 -4.30 9.81
N ARG A 77 -7.16 -4.35 11.15
CA ARG A 77 -8.27 -3.90 11.98
C ARG A 77 -7.91 -2.66 12.76
N VAL A 78 -8.65 -2.40 13.81
CA VAL A 78 -8.46 -1.22 14.67
C VAL A 78 -6.99 -0.96 14.93
N PRO A 79 -6.47 0.24 14.63
CA PRO A 79 -5.08 0.58 14.86
C PRO A 79 -4.64 0.30 16.29
N GLY A 80 -3.45 -0.26 16.47
CA GLY A 80 -2.90 -0.60 17.78
C GLY A 80 -3.34 -1.94 18.36
N THR A 81 -4.23 -2.68 17.71
CA THR A 81 -4.65 -4.03 18.16
C THR A 81 -3.72 -5.16 17.75
N LEU A 82 -2.73 -4.86 16.98
CA LEU A 82 -1.52 -5.61 16.61
C LEU A 82 -1.66 -6.97 15.95
N ASN A 83 -2.70 -7.77 16.14
CA ASN A 83 -2.58 -9.19 15.77
C ASN A 83 -3.81 -9.94 15.28
N LEU A 84 -4.97 -9.32 15.20
CA LEU A 84 -6.19 -10.12 15.07
C LEU A 84 -6.44 -10.76 13.70
N GLN A 85 -5.77 -10.32 12.64
CA GLN A 85 -6.01 -10.85 11.30
C GLN A 85 -4.82 -11.61 10.71
N SER A 86 -3.76 -11.70 11.45
CA SER A 86 -2.55 -12.42 11.07
C SER A 86 -2.45 -13.81 11.70
N HIS A 87 -3.55 -14.36 12.19
CA HIS A 87 -3.57 -15.74 12.68
C HIS A 87 -3.10 -16.71 11.58
N GLY A 88 -2.15 -17.57 11.93
CA GLY A 88 -1.53 -18.50 10.98
C GLY A 88 -0.33 -17.93 10.22
N VAL A 89 -0.05 -16.64 10.31
CA VAL A 89 1.14 -16.04 9.70
C VAL A 89 2.27 -15.98 10.73
N PRO A 90 3.46 -16.52 10.42
CA PRO A 90 4.59 -16.48 11.33
C PRO A 90 5.04 -15.06 11.64
N MET A 91 5.34 -14.77 12.91
CA MET A 91 5.71 -13.41 13.36
C MET A 91 6.91 -12.80 12.63
N PHE A 92 7.84 -13.61 12.16
CA PHE A 92 9.01 -13.09 11.43
C PHE A 92 8.64 -12.43 10.09
N VAL A 93 7.50 -12.78 9.51
CA VAL A 93 7.01 -12.16 8.24
C VAL A 93 6.69 -10.68 8.45
N PHE A 94 6.23 -10.31 9.65
CA PHE A 94 5.90 -8.93 10.01
C PHE A 94 7.10 -8.08 10.45
N LYS A 95 8.28 -8.67 10.55
CA LYS A 95 9.49 -7.99 11.05
C LYS A 95 9.76 -6.64 10.40
N HIS A 96 9.37 -6.50 9.14
CA HIS A 96 9.58 -5.30 8.34
C HIS A 96 8.28 -4.58 7.97
N THR A 97 7.20 -4.84 8.72
CA THR A 97 5.91 -4.16 8.55
C THR A 97 5.55 -3.45 9.85
N GLN A 98 5.20 -2.19 9.74
CA GLN A 98 4.77 -1.35 10.86
C GLN A 98 3.44 -0.70 10.51
N GLU A 99 2.65 -0.37 11.51
CA GLU A 99 1.44 0.43 11.33
C GLU A 99 1.60 1.79 11.99
N PHE A 100 0.91 2.80 11.48
CA PHE A 100 0.75 4.10 12.11
C PHE A 100 -0.74 4.45 12.25
N PHE A 101 -1.07 5.30 13.21
CA PHE A 101 -2.46 5.71 13.44
C PHE A 101 -2.96 6.62 12.32
N PRO A 102 -4.19 6.39 11.80
CA PRO A 102 -4.81 7.32 10.85
C PRO A 102 -4.82 8.75 11.37
N ASN A 103 -4.55 9.72 10.49
CA ASN A 103 -4.48 11.15 10.80
C ASN A 103 -3.39 11.56 11.81
N ASP A 104 -2.46 10.67 12.16
CA ASP A 104 -1.34 10.97 13.06
C ASP A 104 -0.01 11.05 12.29
N LEU A 105 0.30 12.25 11.78
CA LEU A 105 1.58 12.51 11.10
C LEU A 105 2.77 12.37 12.04
N LYS A 106 2.61 12.67 13.34
CA LYS A 106 3.71 12.54 14.31
C LYS A 106 4.08 11.10 14.57
N ASP A 107 3.09 10.20 14.62
CA ASP A 107 3.35 8.76 14.74
C ASP A 107 4.06 8.22 13.48
N LEU A 108 3.64 8.66 12.30
CA LEU A 108 4.31 8.31 11.04
C LEU A 108 5.76 8.83 11.01
N GLU A 109 5.98 10.11 11.30
CA GLU A 109 7.30 10.74 11.32
C GLU A 109 8.25 10.01 12.27
N LYS A 110 7.79 9.70 13.48
CA LYS A 110 8.56 8.92 14.48
C LYS A 110 9.02 7.57 13.91
N LYS A 111 8.15 6.86 13.20
CA LYS A 111 8.49 5.57 12.59
C LYS A 111 9.47 5.74 11.44
N LEU A 112 9.32 6.77 10.62
CA LEU A 112 10.26 7.09 9.55
C LEU A 112 11.66 7.37 10.12
N ILE A 113 11.77 8.17 11.19
CA ILE A 113 13.02 8.48 11.86
C ILE A 113 13.68 7.21 12.42
N ILE A 114 12.91 6.37 13.11
CA ILE A 114 13.43 5.10 13.67
C ILE A 114 13.94 4.19 12.54
N ASN A 115 13.23 4.14 11.43
CA ASN A 115 13.61 3.27 10.31
C ASN A 115 14.88 3.71 9.61
N LYS A 116 15.28 4.99 9.66
CA LYS A 116 16.58 5.43 9.14
C LYS A 116 17.74 4.59 9.71
N PHE A 117 17.61 4.15 10.97
CA PHE A 117 18.62 3.33 11.65
C PHE A 117 18.34 1.82 11.59
N ARG A 118 17.24 1.39 10.96
CA ARG A 118 16.78 -0.01 10.91
C ARG A 118 16.59 -0.54 9.49
N GLY A 119 17.35 -0.01 8.54
CA GLY A 119 17.30 -0.46 7.14
C GLY A 119 16.35 0.33 6.23
N GLY A 120 15.97 1.53 6.65
CA GLY A 120 15.18 2.48 5.87
C GLY A 120 13.70 2.09 5.70
N THR A 121 12.90 3.03 5.21
CA THR A 121 11.51 2.81 4.82
C THR A 121 11.42 2.75 3.30
N ALA A 122 10.93 1.66 2.76
CA ALA A 122 10.74 1.46 1.32
C ALA A 122 9.45 2.11 0.80
N ALA A 123 8.38 2.03 1.58
CA ALA A 123 7.09 2.60 1.21
C ALA A 123 6.23 2.91 2.42
N VAL A 124 5.34 3.87 2.25
CA VAL A 124 4.21 4.15 3.14
C VAL A 124 2.93 3.84 2.37
N PHE A 125 2.07 3.00 2.94
CA PHE A 125 0.78 2.63 2.38
C PHE A 125 -0.34 3.36 3.11
N ILE A 126 -1.16 4.07 2.38
CA ILE A 126 -2.35 4.76 2.91
C ILE A 126 -3.60 4.33 2.16
N GLU A 127 -4.74 4.45 2.81
CA GLU A 127 -6.06 4.32 2.22
C GLU A 127 -6.70 5.72 2.17
N PRO A 128 -6.81 6.36 0.99
CA PRO A 128 -7.17 7.78 0.89
C PRO A 128 -8.55 8.12 1.46
N CYS A 129 -9.49 7.19 1.37
CA CYS A 129 -10.84 7.38 1.92
C CYS A 129 -10.91 7.08 3.43
N GLY A 130 -9.85 6.51 3.98
CA GLY A 130 -9.75 6.08 5.37
C GLY A 130 -9.98 4.59 5.57
N PRO A 131 -9.36 4.01 6.61
CA PRO A 131 -9.44 2.59 6.91
C PRO A 131 -10.85 2.14 7.30
N GLU A 132 -11.05 0.82 7.32
CA GLU A 132 -12.32 0.18 7.66
C GLU A 132 -13.46 0.64 6.73
N SER A 133 -13.22 0.67 5.41
CA SER A 133 -14.20 1.12 4.40
C SER A 133 -14.69 2.56 4.63
N ALA A 134 -13.76 3.47 4.96
CA ALA A 134 -14.00 4.88 5.23
C ALA A 134 -14.85 5.16 6.50
N THR A 135 -15.00 4.19 7.40
CA THR A 135 -15.63 4.44 8.71
C THR A 135 -14.80 5.36 9.59
N ARG A 136 -13.51 5.50 9.28
CA ARG A 136 -12.58 6.47 9.88
C ARG A 136 -12.01 7.36 8.78
N PRO A 137 -12.70 8.45 8.41
CA PRO A 137 -12.28 9.29 7.30
C PRO A 137 -10.89 9.89 7.54
N VAL A 138 -10.12 9.98 6.48
CA VAL A 138 -8.82 10.65 6.48
C VAL A 138 -9.05 12.15 6.34
N ASP A 139 -8.36 12.94 7.13
CA ASP A 139 -8.40 14.40 7.06
C ASP A 139 -7.91 14.88 5.69
N LYS A 140 -8.56 15.91 5.15
CA LYS A 140 -8.32 16.41 3.80
C LYS A 140 -6.86 16.73 3.49
N ASP A 141 -6.13 17.24 4.48
CA ASP A 141 -4.73 17.65 4.33
C ASP A 141 -3.74 16.57 4.75
N PHE A 142 -4.22 15.47 5.32
CA PHE A 142 -3.36 14.38 5.77
C PHE A 142 -2.50 13.77 4.66
N PRO A 143 -3.02 13.46 3.43
CA PRO A 143 -2.20 12.93 2.35
C PRO A 143 -1.05 13.86 1.94
N LYS A 144 -1.28 15.18 1.96
CA LYS A 144 -0.24 16.18 1.71
C LYS A 144 0.83 16.17 2.79
N GLY A 145 0.41 16.02 4.05
CA GLY A 145 1.32 15.87 5.18
C GLY A 145 2.19 14.61 5.05
N VAL A 146 1.62 13.49 4.64
CA VAL A 146 2.37 12.25 4.37
C VAL A 146 3.41 12.46 3.26
N GLN A 147 3.05 13.19 2.20
CA GLN A 147 3.97 13.47 1.09
C GLN A 147 5.13 14.40 1.49
N ALA A 148 4.94 15.24 2.51
CA ALA A 148 5.94 16.19 2.98
C ALA A 148 6.99 15.56 3.92
N LEU A 149 6.74 14.37 4.47
CA LEU A 149 7.64 13.61 5.33
C LEU A 149 8.61 12.72 4.55
#